data_14fb77de6f26eae422bfd4a4c57bf0a6
#
_entry.id   14fb77de6f26eae422bfd4a4c57bf0a6
#
_cell.length_a   1.000
_cell.length_b   1.000
_cell.length_c   1.000
_cell.angle_alpha   90.00
_cell.angle_beta   90.00
_cell.angle_gamma   90.00
#
_symmetry.space_group_name_H-M   'P 1'
#
loop_
_entity.id
_entity.type
_entity.pdbx_description
1 polymer ?
#
loop_
_entity_poly.entity_id
_entity_poly.type
_entity_poly.pdbx_seq_one_letter_code
_entity_poly.pdbx_strand_id
1 'polypeptide(L)'
;HDALPIFLKVDDMQTPFHSDEIAAYHRAIAKAEAKYGRSIDLSLSPGGWVATSYVDFLRENAQMWRISDDLWDRWEDIYQQFARLARWAPFQTTGHWADADMVPFGHIGLRAERGDDRQSRLTLDEQKTLLALWCMGRSPLMVGGDLPTSNSDAIALLQNPALREVLAGSTNNRET
;
A
#
# COMPACT_ATOMS: atom_id res chain seq x y z
N HIS A 1 -23.88 17.64 -0.84
CA HIS A 1 -23.67 16.19 -0.83
C HIS A 1 -22.54 15.87 0.11
N ASP A 2 -22.90 15.26 1.19
CA ASP A 2 -22.09 14.94 2.35
C ASP A 2 -21.26 13.67 2.13
N ALA A 3 -20.42 13.67 1.10
CA ALA A 3 -19.48 12.59 0.90
C ALA A 3 -18.25 12.83 1.78
N LEU A 4 -18.31 12.37 3.02
CA LEU A 4 -17.08 12.20 3.81
C LEU A 4 -16.20 11.16 3.12
N PRO A 5 -14.88 11.35 3.07
CA PRO A 5 -13.98 10.33 2.61
C PRO A 5 -14.16 9.07 3.47
N ILE A 6 -14.06 7.91 2.83
CA ILE A 6 -14.04 6.62 3.54
C ILE A 6 -12.60 6.14 3.78
N PHE A 7 -11.64 6.81 3.18
CA PHE A 7 -10.22 6.52 3.25
C PHE A 7 -9.42 7.82 3.21
N LEU A 8 -8.51 7.99 4.14
CA LEU A 8 -7.62 9.13 4.24
C LEU A 8 -6.18 8.65 4.25
N LYS A 9 -5.38 9.10 3.29
CA LYS A 9 -3.93 8.91 3.30
C LYS A 9 -3.25 10.19 3.79
N VAL A 10 -2.35 10.04 4.76
CA VAL A 10 -1.52 11.13 5.32
C VAL A 10 -0.06 10.83 4.99
N ASP A 11 0.59 11.79 4.37
CA ASP A 11 1.96 11.70 3.88
C ASP A 11 2.96 12.47 4.75
N ASP A 12 4.25 12.43 4.37
CA ASP A 12 5.36 13.18 5.00
C ASP A 12 5.60 12.89 6.50
N MET A 13 5.44 11.65 6.92
CA MET A 13 5.62 11.23 8.31
C MET A 13 6.92 10.43 8.54
N GLN A 14 7.98 10.70 7.80
CA GLN A 14 9.14 9.81 7.71
C GLN A 14 10.07 9.89 8.92
N THR A 15 10.74 11.01 9.13
CA THR A 15 11.78 11.15 10.15
C THR A 15 11.84 12.56 10.70
N PRO A 16 11.69 12.73 12.03
CA PRO A 16 11.41 11.69 13.05
C PRO A 16 10.01 11.09 12.90
N PHE A 17 9.74 9.95 13.57
CA PHE A 17 8.41 9.36 13.57
C PHE A 17 7.41 10.26 14.31
N HIS A 18 6.37 10.70 13.62
CA HIS A 18 5.43 11.74 14.06
C HIS A 18 4.25 11.18 14.86
N SER A 19 4.53 10.57 16.02
CA SER A 19 3.50 9.92 16.85
C SER A 19 2.37 10.85 17.29
N ASP A 20 2.69 12.08 17.67
CA ASP A 20 1.70 13.03 18.19
C ASP A 20 0.72 13.48 17.11
N GLU A 21 1.23 13.74 15.90
CA GLU A 21 0.43 14.10 14.73
C GLU A 21 -0.44 12.91 14.29
N ILE A 22 0.12 11.70 14.25
CA ILE A 22 -0.64 10.48 13.92
C ILE A 22 -1.80 10.28 14.92
N ALA A 23 -1.53 10.38 16.21
CA ALA A 23 -2.56 10.30 17.23
C ALA A 23 -3.59 11.44 17.12
N ALA A 24 -3.19 12.64 16.66
CA ALA A 24 -4.12 13.73 16.42
C ALA A 24 -5.05 13.43 15.23
N TYR A 25 -4.56 12.86 14.13
CA TYR A 25 -5.39 12.38 13.01
C TYR A 25 -6.40 11.34 13.48
N HIS A 26 -5.93 10.32 14.21
CA HIS A 26 -6.82 9.28 14.75
C HIS A 26 -7.97 9.90 15.60
N ARG A 27 -7.63 10.81 16.53
CA ARG A 27 -8.65 11.49 17.35
C ARG A 27 -9.62 12.35 16.53
N ALA A 28 -9.14 12.99 15.47
CA ALA A 28 -9.98 13.80 14.59
C ALA A 28 -10.94 12.92 13.78
N ILE A 29 -10.46 11.77 13.27
CA ILE A 29 -11.27 10.76 12.58
C ILE A 29 -12.35 10.22 13.51
N ALA A 30 -11.99 9.79 14.72
CA ALA A 30 -12.96 9.28 15.69
C ALA A 30 -14.09 10.26 16.01
N LYS A 31 -13.76 11.57 16.11
CA LYS A 31 -14.78 12.62 16.26
C LYS A 31 -15.69 12.77 15.04
N ALA A 32 -15.12 12.64 13.83
CA ALA A 32 -15.89 12.72 12.60
C ALA A 32 -16.82 11.50 12.47
N GLU A 33 -16.32 10.30 12.75
CA GLU A 33 -17.10 9.06 12.75
C GLU A 33 -18.27 9.11 13.74
N ALA A 34 -18.01 9.57 14.96
CA ALA A 34 -19.05 9.74 15.99
C ALA A 34 -20.13 10.77 15.57
N LYS A 35 -19.73 11.81 14.85
CA LYS A 35 -20.66 12.87 14.40
C LYS A 35 -21.50 12.42 13.19
N TYR A 36 -20.91 11.69 12.26
CA TYR A 36 -21.52 11.44 10.96
C TYR A 36 -21.93 9.97 10.74
N GLY A 37 -21.60 9.07 11.68
CA GLY A 37 -21.97 7.65 11.61
C GLY A 37 -21.30 6.88 10.46
N ARG A 38 -20.11 7.29 10.02
CA ARG A 38 -19.37 6.67 8.91
C ARG A 38 -17.93 6.41 9.31
N SER A 39 -17.44 5.22 8.98
CA SER A 39 -16.06 4.81 9.20
C SER A 39 -15.11 5.45 8.18
N ILE A 40 -13.92 5.82 8.61
CA ILE A 40 -12.86 6.39 7.79
C ILE A 40 -11.57 5.64 8.10
N ASP A 41 -11.07 4.88 7.12
CA ASP A 41 -9.79 4.20 7.25
C ASP A 41 -8.63 5.18 7.09
N LEU A 42 -7.65 5.10 8.00
CA LEU A 42 -6.44 5.91 7.97
C LEU A 42 -5.26 5.11 7.42
N SER A 43 -4.65 5.65 6.38
CA SER A 43 -3.38 5.19 5.81
C SER A 43 -2.27 6.21 6.09
N LEU A 44 -1.14 5.73 6.60
CA LEU A 44 0.02 6.55 6.94
C LEU A 44 1.18 6.28 5.97
N SER A 45 2.02 7.28 5.75
CA SER A 45 3.25 7.16 4.95
C SER A 45 4.52 7.45 5.76
N PRO A 46 4.85 6.64 6.78
CA PRO A 46 6.10 6.83 7.53
C PRO A 46 7.35 6.36 6.77
N GLY A 47 7.19 5.79 5.57
CA GLY A 47 8.27 5.38 4.69
C GLY A 47 9.03 4.11 5.10
N GLY A 48 10.08 3.79 4.36
CA GLY A 48 10.85 2.55 4.52
C GLY A 48 11.65 2.43 5.82
N TRP A 49 11.78 3.52 6.57
CA TRP A 49 12.53 3.58 7.83
C TRP A 49 11.68 3.30 9.07
N VAL A 50 10.37 3.11 8.92
CA VAL A 50 9.50 2.79 10.05
C VAL A 50 9.95 1.51 10.74
N ALA A 51 10.19 1.62 12.04
CA ALA A 51 10.62 0.47 12.84
C ALA A 51 9.43 -0.39 13.27
N THR A 52 9.63 -1.70 13.32
CA THR A 52 8.60 -2.65 13.80
C THR A 52 8.26 -2.46 15.27
N SER A 53 9.11 -1.77 16.05
CA SER A 53 8.80 -1.39 17.43
C SER A 53 7.60 -0.43 17.55
N TYR A 54 7.20 0.23 16.48
CA TYR A 54 6.00 1.09 16.45
C TYR A 54 4.71 0.33 16.12
N VAL A 55 4.76 -0.99 15.92
CA VAL A 55 3.63 -1.77 15.41
C VAL A 55 2.36 -1.63 16.26
N ASP A 56 2.49 -1.66 17.58
CA ASP A 56 1.32 -1.54 18.47
C ASP A 56 0.71 -0.15 18.38
N PHE A 57 1.55 0.89 18.35
CA PHE A 57 1.09 2.26 18.13
C PHE A 57 0.40 2.43 16.76
N LEU A 58 0.97 1.85 15.69
CA LEU A 58 0.40 1.91 14.35
C LEU A 58 -0.96 1.21 14.28
N ARG A 59 -1.10 0.04 14.90
CA ARG A 59 -2.38 -0.69 14.98
C ARG A 59 -3.45 0.07 15.75
N GLU A 60 -3.05 0.77 16.81
CA GLU A 60 -3.98 1.58 17.60
C GLU A 60 -4.52 2.78 16.81
N ASN A 61 -3.72 3.34 15.90
CA ASN A 61 -4.00 4.63 15.29
C ASN A 61 -4.36 4.57 13.79
N ALA A 62 -4.08 3.47 13.08
CA ALA A 62 -4.30 3.38 11.64
C ALA A 62 -4.64 1.97 11.17
N GLN A 63 -5.27 1.86 10.01
CA GLN A 63 -5.59 0.60 9.34
C GLN A 63 -4.51 0.18 8.35
N MET A 64 -3.70 1.12 7.88
CA MET A 64 -2.66 0.87 6.89
C MET A 64 -1.47 1.81 7.10
N TRP A 65 -0.25 1.33 6.84
CA TRP A 65 0.97 2.16 6.90
C TRP A 65 2.03 1.68 5.91
N ARG A 66 2.68 2.62 5.27
CA ARG A 66 3.79 2.37 4.36
C ARG A 66 4.98 1.78 5.09
N ILE A 67 5.57 0.76 4.49
CA ILE A 67 6.80 0.11 4.94
C ILE A 67 7.95 0.29 3.95
N SER A 68 7.71 1.06 2.91
CA SER A 68 8.67 1.38 1.84
C SER A 68 8.64 2.86 1.51
N ASP A 69 9.69 3.32 0.86
CA ASP A 69 9.67 4.57 0.12
C ASP A 69 8.84 4.41 -1.16
N ASP A 70 8.71 5.48 -1.95
CA ASP A 70 7.94 5.44 -3.20
C ASP A 70 8.45 4.36 -4.14
N LEU A 71 7.57 3.44 -4.49
CA LEU A 71 7.86 2.37 -5.43
C LEU A 71 7.42 2.77 -6.83
N TRP A 72 8.33 2.65 -7.77
CA TRP A 72 8.07 2.91 -9.17
C TRP A 72 8.39 1.70 -10.06
N ASP A 73 8.32 1.87 -11.37
CA ASP A 73 8.48 0.83 -12.37
C ASP A 73 9.95 0.44 -12.61
N ARG A 74 10.67 0.09 -11.54
CA ARG A 74 12.06 -0.37 -11.54
C ARG A 74 12.17 -1.67 -10.74
N TRP A 75 12.92 -2.64 -11.28
CA TRP A 75 13.12 -3.91 -10.59
C TRP A 75 13.75 -3.76 -9.21
N GLU A 76 14.68 -2.83 -9.04
CA GLU A 76 15.36 -2.56 -7.77
C GLU A 76 14.37 -2.17 -6.66
N ASP A 77 13.35 -1.41 -7.01
CA ASP A 77 12.31 -1.00 -6.05
C ASP A 77 11.49 -2.22 -5.61
N ILE A 78 11.16 -3.12 -6.52
CA ILE A 78 10.45 -4.37 -6.23
C ILE A 78 11.32 -5.32 -5.42
N TYR A 79 12.57 -5.51 -5.81
CA TYR A 79 13.50 -6.42 -5.14
C TYR A 79 13.65 -6.11 -3.64
N GLN A 80 13.71 -4.83 -3.29
CA GLN A 80 13.80 -4.40 -1.88
C GLN A 80 12.55 -4.79 -1.06
N GLN A 81 11.39 -5.00 -1.69
CA GLN A 81 10.16 -5.32 -0.97
C GLN A 81 10.14 -6.75 -0.42
N PHE A 82 10.92 -7.68 -0.97
CA PHE A 82 11.05 -9.04 -0.42
C PHE A 82 11.44 -8.99 1.06
N ALA A 83 12.57 -8.35 1.37
CA ALA A 83 13.05 -8.23 2.75
C ALA A 83 12.12 -7.38 3.64
N ARG A 84 11.49 -6.34 3.07
CA ARG A 84 10.55 -5.49 3.83
C ARG A 84 9.29 -6.25 4.20
N LEU A 85 8.66 -6.93 3.25
CA LEU A 85 7.46 -7.72 3.50
C LEU A 85 7.74 -8.89 4.44
N ALA A 86 8.87 -9.59 4.27
CA ALA A 86 9.29 -10.64 5.20
C ALA A 86 9.43 -10.12 6.65
N ARG A 87 10.05 -8.94 6.83
CA ARG A 87 10.20 -8.30 8.13
C ARG A 87 8.86 -7.94 8.78
N TRP A 88 7.88 -7.49 7.99
CA TRP A 88 6.57 -7.05 8.48
C TRP A 88 5.52 -8.15 8.54
N ALA A 89 5.73 -9.30 7.88
CA ALA A 89 4.80 -10.42 7.84
C ALA A 89 4.28 -10.87 9.23
N PRO A 90 5.11 -10.96 10.30
CA PRO A 90 4.65 -11.36 11.63
C PRO A 90 3.66 -10.39 12.28
N PHE A 91 3.63 -9.16 11.79
CA PHE A 91 2.88 -8.05 12.39
C PHE A 91 1.58 -7.73 11.66
N GLN A 92 1.31 -8.36 10.53
CA GLN A 92 0.07 -8.14 9.78
C GLN A 92 -1.10 -8.89 10.41
N THR A 93 -2.20 -8.17 10.58
CA THR A 93 -3.47 -8.74 11.06
C THR A 93 -4.62 -8.18 10.23
N THR A 94 -5.77 -8.86 10.25
CA THR A 94 -6.97 -8.36 9.57
C THR A 94 -7.31 -6.95 10.08
N GLY A 95 -7.49 -6.01 9.15
CA GLY A 95 -7.76 -4.61 9.46
C GLY A 95 -6.52 -3.74 9.69
N HIS A 96 -5.31 -4.34 9.71
CA HIS A 96 -4.05 -3.61 9.92
C HIS A 96 -2.98 -4.13 8.96
N TRP A 97 -2.64 -3.30 7.96
CA TRP A 97 -1.88 -3.73 6.79
C TRP A 97 -0.57 -2.97 6.63
N ALA A 98 0.52 -3.71 6.47
CA ALA A 98 1.80 -3.16 6.05
C ALA A 98 1.78 -2.95 4.53
N ASP A 99 1.85 -1.71 4.10
CA ASP A 99 1.73 -1.28 2.71
C ASP A 99 3.10 -1.17 2.04
N ALA A 100 3.37 -2.04 1.07
CA ALA A 100 4.59 -2.01 0.28
C ALA A 100 4.54 -1.02 -0.89
N ASP A 101 3.53 -0.17 -0.90
CA ASP A 101 3.23 0.88 -1.89
C ASP A 101 2.39 0.40 -3.09
N MET A 102 2.24 1.29 -4.05
CA MET A 102 1.39 1.10 -5.23
C MET A 102 1.89 -0.03 -6.14
N VAL A 103 0.97 -0.51 -6.97
CA VAL A 103 1.26 -1.39 -8.11
C VAL A 103 1.42 -0.50 -9.35
N PRO A 104 2.66 -0.22 -9.83
CA PRO A 104 2.93 0.74 -10.91
C PRO A 104 2.77 0.08 -12.29
N PHE A 105 1.57 -0.42 -12.59
CA PHE A 105 1.25 -1.11 -13.83
C PHE A 105 0.48 -0.22 -14.81
N GLY A 106 0.58 -0.58 -16.09
CA GLY A 106 -0.11 0.10 -17.16
C GLY A 106 0.44 1.50 -17.40
N HIS A 107 -0.42 2.47 -17.68
CA HIS A 107 -0.05 3.83 -18.05
C HIS A 107 0.24 4.67 -16.81
N ILE A 108 1.47 5.11 -16.65
CA ILE A 108 1.98 5.87 -15.50
C ILE A 108 2.75 7.11 -15.95
N GLY A 109 3.06 7.99 -15.02
CA GLY A 109 3.86 9.19 -15.29
C GLY A 109 3.10 10.30 -16.03
N LEU A 110 1.76 10.28 -16.03
CA LEU A 110 0.93 11.26 -16.77
C LEU A 110 1.21 12.72 -16.40
N ARG A 111 1.74 12.96 -15.21
CA ARG A 111 2.11 14.29 -14.73
C ARG A 111 3.63 14.45 -14.59
N ALA A 112 4.38 13.65 -15.33
CA ALA A 112 5.83 13.58 -15.28
C ALA A 112 6.41 13.16 -13.92
N GLU A 113 5.63 12.44 -13.12
CA GLU A 113 6.13 11.84 -11.87
C GLU A 113 7.15 10.74 -12.18
N ARG A 114 8.38 10.95 -11.73
CA ARG A 114 9.49 9.99 -11.86
C ARG A 114 9.77 9.57 -13.31
N GLY A 115 9.65 10.51 -14.27
CA GLY A 115 9.95 10.35 -15.68
C GLY A 115 8.79 10.75 -16.58
N ASP A 116 8.92 10.43 -17.88
CA ASP A 116 7.94 10.80 -18.88
C ASP A 116 6.64 9.95 -18.76
N ASP A 117 5.60 10.46 -19.37
CA ASP A 117 4.37 9.73 -19.64
C ASP A 117 4.68 8.43 -20.41
N ARG A 118 4.28 7.28 -19.87
CA ARG A 118 4.67 5.97 -20.39
C ARG A 118 3.79 4.83 -19.93
N GLN A 119 3.83 3.71 -20.65
CA GLN A 119 3.49 2.41 -20.07
C GLN A 119 4.61 1.96 -19.13
N SER A 120 4.25 1.25 -18.07
CA SER A 120 5.20 0.71 -17.09
C SER A 120 6.37 -0.02 -17.78
N ARG A 121 7.58 0.26 -17.31
CA ARG A 121 8.83 -0.36 -17.82
C ARG A 121 9.05 -1.78 -17.31
N LEU A 122 8.27 -2.22 -16.34
CA LEU A 122 8.36 -3.57 -15.82
C LEU A 122 8.00 -4.57 -16.90
N THR A 123 8.84 -5.58 -17.10
CA THR A 123 8.52 -6.73 -17.92
C THR A 123 7.31 -7.47 -17.37
N LEU A 124 6.66 -8.28 -18.19
CA LEU A 124 5.49 -9.07 -17.76
C LEU A 124 5.84 -9.99 -16.58
N ASP A 125 7.04 -10.54 -16.53
CA ASP A 125 7.46 -11.44 -15.45
C ASP A 125 7.76 -10.66 -14.16
N GLU A 126 8.30 -9.46 -14.24
CA GLU A 126 8.46 -8.56 -13.09
C GLU A 126 7.10 -8.14 -12.53
N GLN A 127 6.12 -7.83 -13.39
CA GLN A 127 4.75 -7.51 -12.97
C GLN A 127 4.09 -8.70 -12.27
N LYS A 128 4.22 -9.92 -12.80
CA LYS A 128 3.73 -11.15 -12.14
C LYS A 128 4.41 -11.37 -10.79
N THR A 129 5.72 -11.16 -10.73
CA THR A 129 6.49 -11.29 -9.48
C THR A 129 6.03 -10.30 -8.44
N LEU A 130 5.83 -9.03 -8.80
CA LEU A 130 5.30 -8.02 -7.90
C LEU A 130 3.92 -8.44 -7.36
N LEU A 131 2.98 -8.81 -8.22
CA LEU A 131 1.64 -9.24 -7.78
C LEU A 131 1.69 -10.45 -6.87
N ALA A 132 2.51 -11.46 -7.19
CA ALA A 132 2.68 -12.62 -6.33
C ALA A 132 3.23 -12.22 -4.96
N LEU A 133 4.25 -11.35 -4.94
CA LEU A 133 4.85 -10.85 -3.70
C LEU A 133 3.85 -10.05 -2.85
N TRP A 134 3.06 -9.14 -3.46
CA TRP A 134 2.02 -8.38 -2.75
C TRP A 134 0.93 -9.29 -2.20
N CYS A 135 0.48 -10.27 -2.97
CA CYS A 135 -0.52 -11.24 -2.50
C CYS A 135 0.01 -12.10 -1.35
N MET A 136 1.23 -12.62 -1.47
CA MET A 136 1.86 -13.44 -0.42
C MET A 136 2.19 -12.61 0.83
N GLY A 137 2.71 -11.40 0.63
CA GLY A 137 2.99 -10.44 1.70
C GLY A 137 1.75 -9.75 2.25
N ARG A 138 0.58 -9.94 1.63
CA ARG A 138 -0.70 -9.29 1.99
C ARG A 138 -0.62 -7.77 2.02
N SER A 139 0.21 -7.19 1.16
CA SER A 139 0.20 -5.74 0.94
C SER A 139 -1.08 -5.32 0.22
N PRO A 140 -1.71 -4.20 0.59
CA PRO A 140 -2.85 -3.67 -0.16
C PRO A 140 -2.52 -3.47 -1.63
N LEU A 141 -3.44 -3.85 -2.53
CA LEU A 141 -3.29 -3.64 -3.97
C LEU A 141 -3.84 -2.26 -4.35
N MET A 142 -2.99 -1.25 -4.32
CA MET A 142 -3.29 0.10 -4.76
C MET A 142 -2.71 0.33 -6.15
N VAL A 143 -3.56 0.38 -7.18
CA VAL A 143 -3.10 0.56 -8.57
C VAL A 143 -2.64 1.99 -8.79
N GLY A 144 -1.40 2.16 -9.24
CA GLY A 144 -0.80 3.47 -9.50
C GLY A 144 -0.93 3.95 -10.94
N GLY A 145 -1.49 3.14 -11.85
CA GLY A 145 -1.68 3.47 -13.25
C GLY A 145 -3.05 4.01 -13.60
N ASP A 146 -3.15 4.74 -14.72
CA ASP A 146 -4.40 5.16 -15.34
C ASP A 146 -5.05 3.97 -16.05
N LEU A 147 -6.03 3.34 -15.43
CA LEU A 147 -6.67 2.12 -15.93
C LEU A 147 -7.26 2.26 -17.34
N PRO A 148 -7.96 3.37 -17.69
CA PRO A 148 -8.57 3.54 -19.00
C PRO A 148 -7.60 3.49 -20.17
N THR A 149 -6.34 3.89 -19.96
CA THR A 149 -5.31 3.98 -21.00
C THR A 149 -4.17 2.97 -20.83
N SER A 150 -4.29 2.10 -19.82
CA SER A 150 -3.35 1.01 -19.58
C SER A 150 -3.43 -0.07 -20.67
N ASN A 151 -2.28 -0.73 -20.93
CA ASN A 151 -2.24 -1.83 -21.89
C ASN A 151 -3.02 -3.07 -21.41
N SER A 152 -3.37 -3.94 -22.36
CA SER A 152 -4.21 -5.13 -22.10
C SER A 152 -3.59 -6.12 -21.14
N ASP A 153 -2.26 -6.24 -21.13
CA ASP A 153 -1.55 -7.20 -20.28
C ASP A 153 -1.63 -6.79 -18.82
N ALA A 154 -1.43 -5.50 -18.52
CA ALA A 154 -1.59 -4.96 -17.17
C ALA A 154 -3.04 -5.15 -16.66
N ILE A 155 -4.03 -4.88 -17.50
CA ILE A 155 -5.43 -5.07 -17.15
C ILE A 155 -5.75 -6.55 -16.91
N ALA A 156 -5.27 -7.45 -17.75
CA ALA A 156 -5.47 -8.89 -17.58
C ALA A 156 -4.86 -9.42 -16.29
N LEU A 157 -3.66 -8.94 -15.91
CA LEU A 157 -3.04 -9.28 -14.63
C LEU A 157 -3.89 -8.83 -13.44
N LEU A 158 -4.34 -7.58 -13.45
CA LEU A 158 -5.15 -7.00 -12.37
C LEU A 158 -6.53 -7.66 -12.24
N GLN A 159 -7.08 -8.19 -13.32
CA GLN A 159 -8.35 -8.92 -13.36
C GLN A 159 -8.22 -10.39 -13.00
N ASN A 160 -7.03 -10.93 -12.79
CA ASN A 160 -6.82 -12.35 -12.51
C ASN A 160 -7.52 -12.75 -11.20
N PRO A 161 -8.50 -13.66 -11.20
CA PRO A 161 -9.22 -14.05 -9.99
C PRO A 161 -8.34 -14.72 -8.94
N ALA A 162 -7.24 -15.36 -9.33
CA ALA A 162 -6.30 -15.99 -8.41
C ALA A 162 -5.67 -14.99 -7.43
N LEU A 163 -5.53 -13.71 -7.82
CA LEU A 163 -5.04 -12.66 -6.90
C LEU A 163 -5.95 -12.53 -5.68
N ARG A 164 -7.26 -12.50 -5.90
CA ARG A 164 -8.25 -12.39 -4.81
C ARG A 164 -8.29 -13.66 -3.96
N GLU A 165 -8.16 -14.82 -4.56
CA GLU A 165 -8.13 -16.10 -3.85
C GLU A 165 -6.92 -16.16 -2.91
N VAL A 166 -5.73 -15.80 -3.39
CA VAL A 166 -4.52 -15.78 -2.56
C VAL A 166 -4.62 -14.72 -1.45
N LEU A 167 -5.06 -13.50 -1.76
CA LEU A 167 -5.23 -12.43 -0.77
C LEU A 167 -6.23 -12.79 0.33
N ALA A 168 -7.35 -13.40 -0.04
CA ALA A 168 -8.41 -13.75 0.91
C ALA A 168 -8.09 -15.02 1.71
N GLY A 169 -7.46 -16.01 1.08
CA GLY A 169 -7.25 -17.35 1.66
C GLY A 169 -5.91 -17.54 2.36
N SER A 170 -4.91 -16.70 2.09
CA SER A 170 -3.58 -16.89 2.66
C SER A 170 -3.44 -16.26 4.05
N THR A 171 -2.81 -16.99 4.96
CA THR A 171 -2.48 -16.53 6.32
C THR A 171 -1.10 -17.04 6.72
N ASN A 172 -0.42 -16.29 7.61
CA ASN A 172 0.89 -16.68 8.15
C ASN A 172 1.96 -16.96 7.09
N ASN A 173 1.88 -16.29 5.96
CA ASN A 173 2.89 -16.41 4.92
C ASN A 173 4.24 -15.96 5.44
N ARG A 174 5.28 -16.79 5.24
CA ARG A 174 6.65 -16.52 5.68
C ARG A 174 7.61 -16.94 4.58
N GLU A 175 8.71 -16.23 4.51
CA GLU A 175 9.87 -16.64 3.73
C GLU A 175 10.48 -17.91 4.34
N THR A 176 10.87 -18.84 3.51
CA THR A 176 11.53 -20.13 3.90
C THR A 176 12.91 -20.20 3.33
#